data_bcffd07c4ff4ac7342a03748652ad587
#
_entry.id   bcffd07c4ff4ac7342a03748652ad587
#
_cell.length_a   1.000
_cell.length_b   1.000
_cell.length_c   1.000
_cell.angle_alpha   90.00
_cell.angle_beta   90.00
_cell.angle_gamma   90.00
#
_symmetry.space_group_name_H-M   'P 1'
#
loop_
_entity.id
_entity.type
_entity.pdbx_description
1 polymer ?
#
loop_
_entity_poly.entity_id
_entity_poly.type
_entity_poly.pdbx_seq_one_letter_code
_entity_poly.pdbx_strand_id
1 'polypeptide(L)'
;ASIITYTNFRTTVNIPADMERDTVVEFSVPSGYEALCLRNIDTSIHPMLPISSIIISENSVSIGLVNLSGSTITDIELTGTVILIRKLT
;
A
#
# COMPACT_ATOMS: atom_id res chain seq x y z
N ALA A 1 -11.45 3.06 -24.10
CA ALA A 1 -11.00 2.98 -22.71
C ALA A 1 -9.53 3.38 -22.60
N SER A 2 -9.14 3.94 -21.48
CA SER A 2 -7.75 4.33 -21.25
C SER A 2 -6.86 3.10 -21.13
N ILE A 3 -5.61 3.24 -21.61
CA ILE A 3 -4.60 2.20 -21.42
C ILE A 3 -4.19 2.13 -19.95
N ILE A 4 -4.14 3.28 -19.29
CA ILE A 4 -3.75 3.38 -17.88
C ILE A 4 -4.88 4.01 -17.09
N THR A 5 -5.17 3.44 -15.94
CA THR A 5 -6.08 4.02 -14.96
C THR A 5 -5.49 3.81 -13.56
N TYR A 6 -6.21 4.14 -12.51
CA TYR A 6 -5.70 3.99 -11.16
C TYR A 6 -6.84 3.71 -10.18
N THR A 7 -6.46 3.18 -9.03
CA THR A 7 -7.36 3.05 -7.88
C THR A 7 -6.58 3.45 -6.61
N ASN A 8 -7.26 4.08 -5.69
CA ASN A 8 -6.68 4.48 -4.40
C ASN A 8 -7.03 3.45 -3.35
N PHE A 9 -6.14 3.28 -2.37
CA PHE A 9 -6.42 2.45 -1.22
C PHE A 9 -6.12 3.21 0.07
N ARG A 10 -6.74 2.74 1.15
CA ARG A 10 -6.59 3.31 2.48
C ARG A 10 -6.81 2.21 3.51
N THR A 11 -5.94 2.15 4.49
CA THR A 11 -6.10 1.21 5.60
C THR A 11 -5.50 1.80 6.87
N THR A 12 -5.83 1.18 8.00
CA THR A 12 -5.30 1.57 9.31
C THR A 12 -4.46 0.42 9.85
N VAL A 13 -3.31 0.74 10.43
CA VAL A 13 -2.40 -0.26 10.97
C VAL A 13 -1.85 0.17 12.33
N ASN A 14 -1.61 -0.83 13.18
CA ASN A 14 -0.94 -0.65 14.47
C ASN A 14 0.37 -1.41 14.43
N ILE A 15 1.47 -0.78 14.85
CA ILE A 15 2.79 -1.41 14.83
C ILE A 15 3.40 -1.34 16.22
N PRO A 16 3.68 -2.49 16.86
CA PRO A 16 4.36 -2.51 18.16
C PRO A 16 5.73 -1.86 18.11
N ALA A 17 6.24 -1.48 19.27
CA ALA A 17 7.55 -0.86 19.41
C ALA A 17 8.65 -1.71 18.77
N ASP A 18 9.53 -1.06 18.02
CA ASP A 18 10.71 -1.67 17.39
C ASP A 18 10.41 -2.91 16.55
N MET A 19 9.24 -2.93 15.88
CA MET A 19 8.84 -4.04 15.04
C MET A 19 8.50 -3.60 13.63
N GLU A 20 8.58 -4.57 12.72
CA GLU A 20 8.06 -4.45 11.37
C GLU A 20 6.68 -5.12 11.33
N ARG A 21 5.78 -4.57 10.52
CA ARG A 21 4.51 -5.21 10.24
C ARG A 21 4.17 -5.12 8.78
N ASP A 22 3.88 -6.29 8.18
CA ASP A 22 3.36 -6.35 6.83
C ASP A 22 1.86 -6.11 6.85
N THR A 23 1.40 -5.16 6.06
CA THR A 23 -0.02 -4.85 5.95
C THR A 23 -0.49 -5.20 4.55
N VAL A 24 -1.50 -6.06 4.45
CA VAL A 24 -2.09 -6.45 3.17
C VAL A 24 -3.34 -5.61 2.94
N VAL A 25 -3.38 -4.96 1.79
CA VAL A 25 -4.51 -4.11 1.39
C VAL A 25 -5.06 -4.63 0.08
N GLU A 26 -6.37 -4.86 0.04
CA GLU A 26 -7.05 -5.24 -1.20
C GLU A 26 -7.51 -3.99 -1.93
N PHE A 27 -7.54 -4.09 -3.26
CA PHE A 27 -8.04 -3.02 -4.11
C PHE A 27 -8.83 -3.60 -5.27
N SER A 28 -9.70 -2.77 -5.85
CA SER A 28 -10.54 -3.18 -6.96
C SER A 28 -9.80 -3.03 -8.28
N VAL A 29 -9.84 -4.07 -9.09
CA VAL A 29 -9.26 -4.06 -10.44
C VAL A 29 -10.40 -4.25 -11.44
N PRO A 30 -10.67 -3.25 -12.30
CA PRO A 30 -11.69 -3.40 -13.33
C PRO A 30 -11.36 -4.55 -14.29
N SER A 31 -12.40 -5.14 -14.85
CA SER A 31 -12.22 -6.20 -15.86
C SER A 31 -11.36 -5.69 -17.01
N GLY A 32 -10.39 -6.49 -17.42
CA GLY A 32 -9.48 -6.15 -18.51
C GLY A 32 -8.26 -5.36 -18.10
N TYR A 33 -8.06 -5.11 -16.80
CA TYR A 33 -6.90 -4.40 -16.28
C TYR A 33 -6.10 -5.29 -15.33
N GLU A 34 -4.85 -4.89 -15.09
CA GLU A 34 -4.00 -5.52 -14.10
C GLU A 34 -3.17 -4.47 -13.37
N ALA A 35 -2.72 -4.81 -12.17
CA ALA A 35 -1.90 -3.90 -11.38
C ALA A 35 -0.50 -3.79 -11.96
N LEU A 36 0.00 -2.57 -12.11
CA LEU A 36 1.32 -2.29 -12.65
C LEU A 36 2.31 -1.87 -11.57
N CYS A 37 1.98 -0.86 -10.78
CA CYS A 37 2.87 -0.34 -9.75
C CYS A 37 2.11 0.49 -8.73
N LEU A 38 2.80 0.84 -7.64
CA LEU A 38 2.29 1.74 -6.61
C LEU A 38 2.85 3.15 -6.80
N ARG A 39 2.04 4.14 -6.40
CA ARG A 39 2.44 5.54 -6.35
C ARG A 39 1.84 6.20 -5.11
N ASN A 40 2.46 7.31 -4.70
CA ASN A 40 1.94 8.18 -3.64
C ASN A 40 1.66 7.43 -2.33
N ILE A 41 2.54 6.51 -1.95
CA ILE A 41 2.42 5.83 -0.66
C ILE A 41 2.71 6.84 0.43
N ASP A 42 1.81 6.94 1.40
CA ASP A 42 1.95 7.88 2.52
C ASP A 42 1.37 7.30 3.79
N THR A 43 1.83 7.82 4.92
CA THR A 43 1.29 7.49 6.23
C THR A 43 0.87 8.77 6.94
N SER A 44 -0.05 8.64 7.90
CA SER A 44 -0.51 9.78 8.70
C SER A 44 0.55 10.32 9.66
N ILE A 45 1.67 9.61 9.81
CA ILE A 45 2.80 10.02 10.64
C ILE A 45 3.87 10.61 9.74
N HIS A 46 4.41 11.76 10.11
CA HIS A 46 5.48 12.43 9.39
C HIS A 46 6.66 12.73 10.31
N PRO A 47 7.91 12.44 9.87
CA PRO A 47 8.23 11.82 8.59
C PRO A 47 7.62 10.43 8.45
N MET A 48 7.40 10.01 7.21
CA MET A 48 6.80 8.72 6.91
C MET A 48 7.64 7.57 7.49
N LEU A 49 6.97 6.52 7.96
CA LEU A 49 7.66 5.33 8.44
C LEU A 49 8.44 4.64 7.33
N PRO A 50 9.61 4.06 7.65
CA PRO A 50 10.36 3.31 6.66
C PRO A 50 9.55 2.14 6.09
N ILE A 51 9.70 1.90 4.80
CA ILE A 51 9.09 0.77 4.11
C ILE A 51 10.16 -0.30 3.93
N SER A 52 9.90 -1.50 4.44
CA SER A 52 10.82 -2.63 4.34
C SER A 52 10.56 -3.50 3.11
N SER A 53 9.32 -3.54 2.63
CA SER A 53 8.95 -4.35 1.48
C SER A 53 7.67 -3.87 0.84
N ILE A 54 7.55 -4.11 -0.48
CA ILE A 54 6.32 -3.89 -1.23
C ILE A 54 6.16 -5.08 -2.17
N ILE A 55 5.03 -5.79 -2.04
CA ILE A 55 4.72 -6.92 -2.91
C ILE A 55 3.32 -6.69 -3.49
N ILE A 56 3.26 -6.56 -4.81
CA ILE A 56 1.99 -6.37 -5.53
C ILE A 56 1.53 -7.72 -6.04
N SER A 57 0.28 -8.05 -5.75
CA SER A 57 -0.39 -9.23 -6.27
C SER A 57 -1.52 -8.81 -7.20
N GLU A 58 -2.32 -9.75 -7.66
CA GLU A 58 -3.35 -9.53 -8.66
C GLU A 58 -4.36 -8.45 -8.24
N ASN A 59 -4.79 -8.48 -6.97
CA ASN A 59 -5.79 -7.53 -6.43
C ASN A 59 -5.47 -7.10 -5.01
N SER A 60 -4.20 -7.22 -4.60
CA SER A 60 -3.77 -6.80 -3.27
C SER A 60 -2.33 -6.34 -3.30
N VAL A 61 -1.94 -5.62 -2.27
CA VAL A 61 -0.57 -5.20 -2.06
C VAL A 61 -0.21 -5.45 -0.60
N SER A 62 1.01 -5.99 -0.37
CA SER A 62 1.57 -6.13 0.97
C SER A 62 2.65 -5.07 1.14
N ILE A 63 2.52 -4.24 2.15
CA ILE A 63 3.47 -3.17 2.45
C ILE A 63 4.01 -3.40 3.85
N GLY A 64 5.31 -3.59 3.95
CA GLY A 64 5.99 -3.72 5.24
C GLY A 64 6.38 -2.34 5.77
N LEU A 65 5.91 -1.99 6.96
CA LEU A 65 6.23 -0.74 7.64
C LEU A 65 7.03 -1.04 8.89
N VAL A 66 8.00 -0.18 9.19
CA VAL A 66 8.90 -0.36 10.34
C VAL A 66 8.65 0.74 11.35
N ASN A 67 8.44 0.35 12.61
CA ASN A 67 8.37 1.27 13.73
C ASN A 67 9.70 1.25 14.48
N LEU A 68 10.50 2.30 14.32
CA LEU A 68 11.79 2.44 14.98
C LEU A 68 11.70 3.18 16.32
N SER A 69 10.49 3.52 16.78
CA SER A 69 10.31 4.19 18.06
C SER A 69 10.25 3.18 19.19
N GLY A 70 10.55 3.62 20.40
CA GLY A 70 10.49 2.78 21.59
C GLY A 70 9.09 2.51 22.09
N SER A 71 8.04 2.86 21.37
CA SER A 71 6.65 2.68 21.80
C SER A 71 5.76 2.25 20.64
N THR A 72 4.67 1.55 20.96
CA THR A 72 3.67 1.15 20.00
C THR A 72 3.02 2.39 19.35
N ILE A 73 2.86 2.36 18.03
CA ILE A 73 2.13 3.40 17.30
C ILE A 73 0.82 2.80 16.82
N THR A 74 -0.28 3.45 17.17
CA THR A 74 -1.62 2.98 16.83
C THR A 74 -2.30 3.90 15.82
N ASP A 75 -3.28 3.36 15.11
CA ASP A 75 -4.13 4.11 14.19
C ASP A 75 -3.35 4.85 13.10
N ILE A 76 -2.28 4.23 12.61
CA ILE A 76 -1.54 4.76 11.47
C ILE A 76 -2.38 4.58 10.23
N GLU A 77 -2.67 5.68 9.53
CA GLU A 77 -3.39 5.63 8.28
C GLU A 77 -2.39 5.47 7.14
N LEU A 78 -2.53 4.40 6.38
CA LEU A 78 -1.70 4.12 5.21
C LEU A 78 -2.54 4.31 3.97
N THR A 79 -2.07 5.15 3.07
CA THR A 79 -2.75 5.45 1.81
C THR A 79 -1.81 5.24 0.64
N GLY A 80 -2.39 5.05 -0.53
CA GLY A 80 -1.60 4.94 -1.75
C GLY A 80 -2.47 4.83 -2.98
N THR A 81 -1.81 4.77 -4.12
CA THR A 81 -2.45 4.65 -5.43
C THR A 81 -1.84 3.47 -6.17
N VAL A 82 -2.69 2.61 -6.71
CA VAL A 82 -2.27 1.53 -7.59
C VAL A 82 -2.53 1.96 -9.02
N ILE A 83 -1.48 1.95 -9.83
CA ILE A 83 -1.60 2.21 -11.27
C ILE A 83 -1.98 0.89 -11.94
N LEU A 84 -3.02 0.95 -12.74
CA LEU A 84 -3.56 -0.21 -13.46
C LEU A 84 -3.32 -0.03 -14.95
N ILE A 85 -2.96 -1.11 -15.61
CA ILE A 85 -2.72 -1.11 -17.04
C ILE A 85 -3.67 -2.09 -17.72
N ARG A 86 -4.16 -1.73 -18.90
CA ARG A 86 -5.05 -2.61 -19.66
C ARG A 86 -4.28 -3.82 -20.17
N LYS A 87 -4.86 -5.01 -19.99
CA LYS A 87 -4.27 -6.25 -20.50
C LYS A 87 -4.25 -6.23 -22.02
N LEU A 88 -3.21 -6.83 -22.58
CA LEU A 88 -2.99 -6.86 -24.02
C LEU A 88 -3.71 -7.98 -24.76
N THR A 89 -4.42 -8.83 -24.06
CA THR A 89 -5.12 -9.97 -24.68
C THR A 89 -6.56 -9.67 -24.98
#